data_6325c97a5a54f71bd46797b169c70f77
#
_entry.id   6325c97a5a54f71bd46797b169c70f77
#
_cell.length_a   1.000
_cell.length_b   1.000
_cell.length_c   1.000
_cell.angle_alpha   90.00
_cell.angle_beta   90.00
_cell.angle_gamma   90.00
#
_symmetry.space_group_name_H-M   'P 1'
#
loop_
_entity.id
_entity.type
_entity.pdbx_description
1 polymer ?
#
loop_
_entity_poly.entity_id
_entity_poly.type
_entity_poly.pdbx_seq_one_letter_code
_entity_poly.pdbx_strand_id
1 'polypeptide(L)'
;EVRDNLVRGSGDADLVLGSRYTKGGGTENWGLLRRFVSRGGCVYAQVILGVRVRDLTGGFKCFRRAALEAIDLDALSARGYGFQIETTYRVLRAGKRVLEVPIRFVDRRVGESKMTGSIVAEAAWMVPLLRLRALTGRL
;
A
#
# COMPACT_ATOMS: atom_id res chain seq x y z
N GLU A 1 -11.80 2.31 16.57
CA GLU A 1 -10.42 2.77 16.87
C GLU A 1 -9.59 2.97 15.58
N VAL A 2 -9.43 1.95 14.73
CA VAL A 2 -8.66 2.09 13.47
C VAL A 2 -9.29 3.12 12.54
N ARG A 3 -10.63 3.07 12.36
CA ARG A 3 -11.38 4.05 11.57
C ARG A 3 -11.23 5.46 12.13
N ASP A 4 -11.32 5.60 13.45
CA ASP A 4 -11.24 6.91 14.11
C ASP A 4 -9.82 7.50 13.97
N ASN A 5 -8.78 6.67 14.05
CA ASN A 5 -7.40 7.09 13.83
C ASN A 5 -7.16 7.52 12.37
N LEU A 6 -7.78 6.85 11.40
CA LEU A 6 -7.72 7.24 9.99
C LEU A 6 -8.40 8.60 9.76
N VAL A 7 -9.57 8.80 10.35
CA VAL A 7 -10.33 10.06 10.23
C VAL A 7 -9.59 11.22 10.92
N ARG A 8 -9.03 11.00 12.12
CA ARG A 8 -8.26 12.03 12.84
C ARG A 8 -6.96 12.39 12.13
N GLY A 9 -6.30 11.41 11.50
CA GLY A 9 -5.09 11.64 10.70
C GLY A 9 -5.34 12.40 9.40
N SER A 10 -6.60 12.53 8.95
CA SER A 10 -6.95 13.16 7.67
C SER A 10 -6.84 14.68 7.64
N GLY A 11 -6.54 15.36 8.78
CA GLY A 11 -6.50 16.83 8.86
C GLY A 11 -5.73 17.50 7.73
N ASP A 12 -4.51 17.01 7.40
CA ASP A 12 -3.63 17.57 6.36
C ASP A 12 -3.16 16.54 5.32
N ALA A 13 -3.68 15.32 5.32
CA ALA A 13 -3.30 14.28 4.40
C ALA A 13 -4.35 14.05 3.31
N ASP A 14 -3.90 13.78 2.11
CA ASP A 14 -4.76 13.44 0.96
C ASP A 14 -5.09 11.94 0.93
N LEU A 15 -4.19 11.12 1.44
CA LEU A 15 -4.35 9.68 1.67
C LEU A 15 -3.85 9.32 3.06
N VAL A 16 -4.70 8.70 3.86
CA VAL A 16 -4.32 8.09 5.14
C VAL A 16 -4.33 6.58 4.97
N LEU A 17 -3.25 5.95 5.36
CA LEU A 17 -2.97 4.53 5.17
C LEU A 17 -2.71 3.89 6.53
N GLY A 18 -3.48 2.85 6.87
CA GLY A 18 -3.22 2.01 8.03
C GLY A 18 -2.01 1.13 7.79
N SER A 19 -0.94 1.36 8.55
CA SER A 19 0.36 0.72 8.37
C SER A 19 0.67 -0.25 9.52
N ARG A 20 1.05 -1.46 9.13
CA ARG A 20 1.54 -2.50 10.06
C ARG A 20 3.01 -2.27 10.43
N TYR A 21 3.71 -1.43 9.67
CA TYR A 21 5.17 -1.29 9.70
C TYR A 21 5.65 0.09 10.19
N THR A 22 4.74 0.98 10.52
CA THR A 22 5.10 2.22 11.24
C THR A 22 5.18 1.97 12.75
N LYS A 23 5.80 2.89 13.48
CA LYS A 23 5.96 2.77 14.95
C LYS A 23 4.59 2.64 15.64
N GLY A 24 4.40 1.57 16.40
CA GLY A 24 3.12 1.24 17.05
C GLY A 24 2.21 0.32 16.22
N GLY A 25 2.51 0.07 14.95
CA GLY A 25 1.84 -0.92 14.13
C GLY A 25 2.34 -2.34 14.36
N GLY A 26 1.62 -3.33 13.84
CA GLY A 26 2.03 -4.72 13.95
C GLY A 26 1.05 -5.71 13.34
N THR A 27 1.46 -6.98 13.39
CA THR A 27 0.65 -8.12 12.94
C THR A 27 0.53 -9.13 14.08
N GLU A 28 -0.66 -9.67 14.29
CA GLU A 28 -0.93 -10.70 15.28
C GLU A 28 -1.31 -12.00 14.58
N ASN A 29 -0.87 -13.14 15.14
CA ASN A 29 -1.14 -14.48 14.63
C ASN A 29 -0.62 -14.77 13.21
N TRP A 30 0.38 -14.01 12.74
CA TRP A 30 1.04 -14.27 11.46
C TRP A 30 2.26 -15.19 11.65
N GLY A 31 2.39 -16.20 10.79
CA GLY A 31 3.60 -17.00 10.71
C GLY A 31 4.81 -16.15 10.29
N LEU A 32 6.00 -16.58 10.70
CA LEU A 32 7.26 -15.88 10.42
C LEU A 32 7.50 -15.69 8.93
N LEU A 33 7.24 -16.72 8.11
CA LEU A 33 7.40 -16.66 6.66
C LEU A 33 6.51 -15.56 6.03
N ARG A 34 5.24 -15.49 6.44
CA ARG A 34 4.30 -14.48 5.95
C ARG A 34 4.73 -13.07 6.34
N ARG A 35 5.24 -12.89 7.57
CA ARG A 35 5.81 -11.61 8.02
C ARG A 35 6.99 -11.20 7.17
N PHE A 36 7.91 -12.14 6.92
CA PHE A 36 9.09 -11.90 6.12
C PHE A 36 8.76 -11.53 4.68
N VAL A 37 7.89 -12.29 4.02
CA VAL A 37 7.46 -12.03 2.64
C VAL A 37 6.73 -10.69 2.53
N SER A 38 5.81 -10.39 3.44
CA SER A 38 5.06 -9.14 3.43
C SER A 38 5.97 -7.92 3.68
N ARG A 39 6.87 -8.00 4.65
CA ARG A 39 7.83 -6.93 4.93
C ARG A 39 8.83 -6.76 3.80
N GLY A 40 9.36 -7.86 3.30
CA GLY A 40 10.30 -7.88 2.17
C GLY A 40 9.69 -7.27 0.91
N GLY A 41 8.44 -7.62 0.60
CA GLY A 41 7.69 -7.04 -0.52
C GLY A 41 7.49 -5.53 -0.39
N CYS A 42 7.19 -5.04 0.81
CA CYS A 42 7.09 -3.60 1.05
C CYS A 42 8.44 -2.88 0.88
N VAL A 43 9.53 -3.44 1.43
CA VAL A 43 10.88 -2.86 1.28
C VAL A 43 11.31 -2.86 -0.18
N TYR A 44 11.09 -3.96 -0.90
CA TYR A 44 11.35 -4.06 -2.33
C TYR A 44 10.63 -2.95 -3.12
N ALA A 45 9.32 -2.79 -2.89
CA ALA A 45 8.54 -1.76 -3.56
C ALA A 45 9.01 -0.34 -3.20
N GLN A 46 9.35 -0.09 -1.93
CA GLN A 46 9.91 1.20 -1.50
C GLN A 46 11.18 1.56 -2.26
N VAL A 47 12.12 0.61 -2.35
CA VAL A 47 13.42 0.82 -3.02
C VAL A 47 13.23 1.07 -4.50
N ILE A 48 12.47 0.22 -5.19
CA ILE A 48 12.27 0.34 -6.65
C ILE A 48 11.50 1.62 -7.00
N LEU A 49 10.44 1.94 -6.28
CA LEU A 49 9.62 3.12 -6.54
C LEU A 49 10.23 4.42 -6.00
N GLY A 50 11.21 4.32 -5.11
CA GLY A 50 11.84 5.49 -4.49
C GLY A 50 10.90 6.26 -3.56
N VAL A 51 10.04 5.55 -2.81
CA VAL A 51 9.06 6.14 -1.90
C VAL A 51 9.33 5.80 -0.45
N ARG A 52 8.81 6.63 0.48
CA ARG A 52 9.03 6.46 1.92
C ARG A 52 7.87 5.80 2.66
N VAL A 53 6.79 5.43 1.97
CA VAL A 53 5.66 4.73 2.56
C VAL A 53 6.06 3.30 2.94
N ARG A 54 5.89 2.94 4.21
CA ARG A 54 6.38 1.67 4.76
C ARG A 54 5.50 0.48 4.47
N ASP A 55 4.17 0.69 4.37
CA ASP A 55 3.19 -0.36 4.11
C ASP A 55 2.44 -0.13 2.80
N LEU A 56 3.13 -0.34 1.69
CA LEU A 56 2.55 -0.18 0.35
C LEU A 56 1.49 -1.22 0.00
N THR A 57 1.51 -2.38 0.65
CA THR A 57 0.57 -3.49 0.38
C THR A 57 -0.68 -3.44 1.26
N GLY A 58 -0.74 -2.53 2.23
CA GLY A 58 -1.89 -2.34 3.11
C GLY A 58 -3.13 -1.89 2.34
N GLY A 59 -4.25 -2.59 2.55
CA GLY A 59 -5.54 -2.26 1.93
C GLY A 59 -6.41 -1.29 2.76
N PHE A 60 -5.98 -0.97 3.98
CA PHE A 60 -6.73 -0.08 4.87
C PHE A 60 -6.37 1.37 4.56
N LYS A 61 -7.15 2.01 3.68
CA LYS A 61 -6.88 3.35 3.15
C LYS A 61 -8.10 4.24 3.19
N CYS A 62 -7.87 5.51 3.47
CA CYS A 62 -8.86 6.57 3.37
C CYS A 62 -8.34 7.66 2.44
N PHE A 63 -9.00 7.86 1.32
CA PHE A 63 -8.65 8.86 0.33
C PHE A 63 -9.53 10.09 0.48
N ARG A 64 -8.94 11.27 0.37
CA ARG A 64 -9.71 12.47 0.05
C ARG A 64 -10.20 12.38 -1.38
N ARG A 65 -11.36 12.94 -1.65
CA ARG A 65 -11.91 13.02 -3.01
C ARG A 65 -10.93 13.64 -3.99
N ALA A 66 -10.28 14.73 -3.61
CA ALA A 66 -9.27 15.39 -4.44
C ALA A 66 -8.05 14.49 -4.76
N ALA A 67 -7.71 13.52 -3.91
CA ALA A 67 -6.65 12.56 -4.20
C ALA A 67 -7.10 11.52 -5.23
N LEU A 68 -8.36 11.07 -5.17
CA LEU A 68 -8.93 10.16 -6.16
C LEU A 68 -9.11 10.83 -7.52
N GLU A 69 -9.56 12.08 -7.54
CA GLU A 69 -9.72 12.87 -8.77
C GLU A 69 -8.37 13.22 -9.44
N ALA A 70 -7.28 13.25 -8.65
CA ALA A 70 -5.94 13.53 -9.16
C ALA A 70 -5.25 12.32 -9.82
N ILE A 71 -5.81 11.12 -9.65
CA ILE A 71 -5.30 9.90 -10.27
C ILE A 71 -6.33 9.36 -11.26
N ASP A 72 -5.86 8.83 -12.38
CA ASP A 72 -6.73 8.16 -13.35
C ASP A 72 -7.07 6.76 -12.85
N LEU A 73 -8.30 6.60 -12.34
CA LEU A 73 -8.78 5.31 -11.81
C LEU A 73 -9.00 4.28 -12.92
N ASP A 74 -9.33 4.72 -14.13
CA ASP A 74 -9.57 3.83 -15.28
C ASP A 74 -8.26 3.28 -15.84
N ALA A 75 -7.15 3.99 -15.62
CA ALA A 75 -5.81 3.55 -16.00
C ALA A 75 -5.17 2.56 -15.01
N LEU A 76 -5.85 2.23 -13.90
CA LEU A 76 -5.35 1.23 -12.94
C LEU A 76 -5.39 -0.16 -13.58
N SER A 77 -4.22 -0.77 -13.74
CA SER A 77 -4.07 -2.07 -14.40
C SER A 77 -3.87 -3.23 -13.42
N ALA A 78 -3.42 -2.94 -12.23
CA ALA A 78 -3.07 -3.94 -11.23
C ALA A 78 -4.27 -4.45 -10.43
N ARG A 79 -4.17 -5.67 -9.94
CA ARG A 79 -5.15 -6.32 -9.06
C ARG A 79 -4.50 -6.72 -7.74
N GLY A 80 -5.31 -6.99 -6.73
CA GLY A 80 -4.82 -7.48 -5.44
C GLY A 80 -3.81 -6.54 -4.76
N TYR A 81 -2.65 -7.04 -4.38
CA TYR A 81 -1.60 -6.24 -3.75
C TYR A 81 -1.00 -5.20 -4.70
N GLY A 82 -0.93 -5.53 -5.98
CA GLY A 82 -0.49 -4.61 -7.02
C GLY A 82 -1.34 -3.36 -7.09
N PHE A 83 -2.65 -3.50 -7.01
CA PHE A 83 -3.59 -2.38 -6.93
C PHE A 83 -3.29 -1.47 -5.74
N GLN A 84 -2.96 -2.03 -4.57
CA GLN A 84 -2.64 -1.24 -3.38
C GLN A 84 -1.35 -0.43 -3.56
N ILE A 85 -0.34 -1.01 -4.19
CA ILE A 85 0.92 -0.35 -4.48
C ILE A 85 0.71 0.75 -5.53
N GLU A 86 0.03 0.43 -6.63
CA GLU A 86 -0.20 1.35 -7.74
C GLU A 86 -0.99 2.58 -7.32
N THR A 87 -2.09 2.41 -6.59
CA THR A 87 -2.91 3.54 -6.11
C THR A 87 -2.12 4.49 -5.21
N THR A 88 -1.36 3.96 -4.26
CA THR A 88 -0.53 4.78 -3.37
C THR A 88 0.57 5.51 -4.17
N TYR A 89 1.20 4.81 -5.10
CA TYR A 89 2.26 5.40 -5.93
C TYR A 89 1.75 6.52 -6.83
N ARG A 90 0.58 6.34 -7.48
CA ARG A 90 -0.04 7.40 -8.30
C ARG A 90 -0.40 8.62 -7.46
N VAL A 91 -0.94 8.45 -6.26
CA VAL A 91 -1.23 9.55 -5.33
C VAL A 91 0.04 10.34 -4.98
N LEU A 92 1.13 9.64 -4.66
CA LEU A 92 2.43 10.27 -4.38
C LEU A 92 2.99 11.01 -5.62
N ARG A 93 2.86 10.41 -6.81
CA ARG A 93 3.31 11.04 -8.07
C ARG A 93 2.47 12.26 -8.44
N ALA A 94 1.21 12.31 -8.04
CA ALA A 94 0.35 13.50 -8.18
C ALA A 94 0.69 14.61 -7.16
N GLY A 95 1.77 14.47 -6.39
CA GLY A 95 2.20 15.45 -5.40
C GLY A 95 1.33 15.50 -4.14
N LYS A 96 0.49 14.49 -3.93
CA LYS A 96 -0.42 14.40 -2.80
C LYS A 96 0.28 13.87 -1.55
N ARG A 97 -0.20 14.30 -0.39
CA ARG A 97 0.36 13.94 0.90
C ARG A 97 -0.21 12.63 1.41
N VAL A 98 0.66 11.66 1.68
CA VAL A 98 0.33 10.35 2.26
C VAL A 98 0.77 10.31 3.71
N LEU A 99 -0.12 9.93 4.61
CA LEU A 99 0.14 9.74 6.02
C LEU A 99 -0.08 8.28 6.40
N GLU A 100 0.88 7.68 7.09
CA GLU A 100 0.76 6.36 7.69
C GLU A 100 0.35 6.46 9.15
N VAL A 101 -0.71 5.76 9.53
CA VAL A 101 -1.13 5.60 10.93
C VAL A 101 -0.95 4.14 11.37
N PRO A 102 -0.51 3.89 12.61
CA PRO A 102 -0.28 2.53 13.06
C PRO A 102 -1.59 1.75 13.19
N ILE A 103 -1.59 0.53 12.68
CA ILE A 103 -2.68 -0.43 12.90
C ILE A 103 -2.10 -1.75 13.40
N ARG A 104 -2.88 -2.47 14.21
CA ARG A 104 -2.64 -3.87 14.53
C ARG A 104 -3.52 -4.73 13.64
N PHE A 105 -2.90 -5.53 12.81
CA PHE A 105 -3.59 -6.44 11.91
C PHE A 105 -3.63 -7.82 12.53
N VAL A 106 -4.84 -8.23 12.95
CA VAL A 106 -5.08 -9.56 13.49
C VAL A 106 -5.52 -10.48 12.35
N ASP A 107 -4.88 -11.65 12.21
CA ASP A 107 -5.28 -12.62 11.19
C ASP A 107 -6.66 -13.19 11.49
N ARG A 108 -7.43 -13.38 10.43
CA ARG A 108 -8.74 -14.03 10.55
C ARG A 108 -8.55 -15.50 10.94
N ARG A 109 -9.27 -15.96 11.95
CA ARG A 109 -9.24 -17.37 12.39
C ARG A 109 -9.85 -18.33 11.37
N VAL A 110 -10.61 -17.81 10.39
CA VAL A 110 -11.31 -18.58 9.36
C VAL A 110 -11.04 -17.94 8.01
N GLY A 111 -10.50 -18.70 7.07
CA GLY A 111 -10.22 -18.29 5.70
C GLY A 111 -8.78 -18.57 5.27
N GLU A 112 -8.61 -18.93 4.01
CA GLU A 112 -7.29 -19.16 3.43
C GLU A 112 -6.55 -17.82 3.20
N SER A 113 -5.23 -17.86 3.42
CA SER A 113 -4.36 -16.73 3.08
C SER A 113 -4.36 -16.53 1.56
N LYS A 114 -4.78 -15.35 1.10
CA LYS A 114 -4.73 -14.98 -0.33
C LYS A 114 -3.32 -14.71 -0.86
N MET A 115 -2.27 -14.94 -0.05
CA MET A 115 -0.89 -14.84 -0.49
C MET A 115 -0.47 -16.13 -1.21
N THR A 116 -0.80 -16.21 -2.49
CA THR A 116 -0.27 -17.26 -3.37
C THR A 116 1.02 -16.79 -4.03
N GLY A 117 1.88 -17.72 -4.43
CA GLY A 117 3.14 -17.39 -5.12
C GLY A 117 2.94 -16.58 -6.40
N SER A 118 1.81 -16.77 -7.10
CA SER A 118 1.44 -16.01 -8.29
C SER A 118 1.19 -14.51 -7.98
N ILE A 119 0.57 -14.20 -6.86
CA ILE A 119 0.31 -12.81 -6.42
C ILE A 119 1.63 -12.10 -6.08
N VAL A 120 2.55 -12.81 -5.44
CA VAL A 120 3.89 -12.26 -5.12
C VAL A 120 4.67 -12.01 -6.40
N ALA A 121 4.66 -12.95 -7.35
CA ALA A 121 5.32 -12.81 -8.65
C ALA A 121 4.74 -11.66 -9.48
N GLU A 122 3.41 -11.53 -9.52
CA GLU A 122 2.73 -10.40 -10.19
C GLU A 122 3.16 -9.06 -9.60
N ALA A 123 3.16 -8.92 -8.28
CA ALA A 123 3.59 -7.70 -7.61
C ALA A 123 5.08 -7.39 -7.88
N ALA A 124 5.94 -8.41 -7.88
CA ALA A 124 7.37 -8.25 -8.15
C ALA A 124 7.65 -7.73 -9.56
N TRP A 125 6.90 -8.19 -10.56
CA TRP A 125 7.03 -7.72 -11.94
C TRP A 125 6.42 -6.34 -12.15
N MET A 126 5.27 -6.08 -11.55
CA MET A 126 4.52 -4.85 -11.74
C MET A 126 5.24 -3.62 -11.16
N VAL A 127 5.94 -3.76 -10.04
CA VAL A 127 6.63 -2.65 -9.36
C VAL A 127 7.68 -1.97 -10.26
N PRO A 128 8.62 -2.69 -10.91
CA PRO A 128 9.53 -2.09 -11.87
C PRO A 128 8.81 -1.45 -13.07
N LEU A 129 7.75 -2.08 -13.55
CA LEU A 129 6.94 -1.55 -14.65
C LEU A 129 6.29 -0.21 -14.30
N LEU A 130 5.73 -0.08 -13.08
CA LEU A 130 5.21 1.19 -12.57
C LEU A 130 6.29 2.27 -12.53
N ARG A 131 7.49 1.91 -12.06
CA ARG A 131 8.61 2.86 -12.04
C ARG A 131 8.98 3.32 -13.45
N LEU A 132 9.06 2.40 -14.40
CA LEU A 132 9.37 2.72 -15.80
C LEU A 132 8.30 3.63 -16.41
N ARG A 133 7.01 3.33 -16.21
CA ARG A 133 5.90 4.17 -16.67
C ARG A 133 5.96 5.57 -16.10
N ALA A 134 6.30 5.71 -14.81
CA ALA A 134 6.46 7.00 -14.17
C ALA A 134 7.62 7.83 -14.77
N LEU A 135 8.74 7.18 -15.09
CA LEU A 135 9.89 7.82 -15.70
C LEU A 135 9.64 8.24 -17.16
N THR A 136 8.79 7.51 -17.86
CA THR A 136 8.42 7.80 -19.26
C THR A 136 7.18 8.70 -19.41
N GLY A 137 6.63 9.20 -18.28
CA GLY A 137 5.43 10.04 -18.29
C GLY A 137 4.13 9.32 -18.70
N ARG A 138 4.09 7.99 -18.56
CA ARG A 138 2.96 7.13 -18.94
C ARG A 138 2.16 6.60 -17.73
N LEU A 139 2.32 7.20 -16.57
CA LEU A 139 1.62 6.78 -15.36
C LEU A 139 0.32 7.56 -15.15
#